data_021e6349bcf9ffa951164fe2ac2c094a
#
_entry.id   021e6349bcf9ffa951164fe2ac2c094a
#
_cell.length_a   1.000
_cell.length_b   1.000
_cell.length_c   1.000
_cell.angle_alpha   90.00
_cell.angle_beta   90.00
_cell.angle_gamma   90.00
#
_symmetry.space_group_name_H-M   'P 1'
#
loop_
_entity.id
_entity.type
_entity.pdbx_description
1 polymer ?
#
loop_
_entity_poly.entity_id
_entity_poly.type
_entity_poly.pdbx_seq_one_letter_code
_entity_poly.pdbx_strand_id
1 'polypeptide(L)'
;MKKFVVFLLLAGNLIALEFGQIGNTPASVGGAGVAYKKNAWAVYYNPALLGANRQASVAYSFGVGYADSNVLELASIDIKSLQNLSSEIEGLTKNANAGAQTQAVQQGRRIQGRNGVATQADTTKNGTWNFKDLGLLGDVLGELTSKNGSGTSDDLKTYLCGKVDGTTKKKARNGGNDCSLENIKEKLQGNNDAINGIKKELGNAIDKTAEKHPDKQTALGLLGSIVSNLDPSKIPEVVDSVKGGSFSVKDILTKVGNGGLSISKSAVPSLEGVFVIADTIDKNSLNISSNNGIAWHIKGTKNRGAIGMGVLANIYGFAGVELDSARKEIIIKTGGTNGSDGDYFKVGISGDKITLSSSQKSNFESNSIFSDSANHKLHANGIAITEVPIAYGHTIPLPVGDLHLGATMKYIFAASLDNTQKFNFDKFDINFKVGENLRYTHNFSIDLGALYTMKWLGVGLVAKNLTAPAINTANGKYRILPQVRAGFSAEVWKLTFLADIDLTPNDTLEPGKYNQMVGGGAILDLRWVDFRFGMMGDMHKNPYGPIFTLGMNIAHFLDFSIQTSAKLVDLGEYTNGLKMPNYFKVNVGGRFQW
;
A
#
# COMPACT_ATOMS: atom_id res chain seq x y z
N MET A 1 12.36 0.46 10.24
CA MET A 1 11.33 1.41 9.78
C MET A 1 11.74 2.88 9.83
N LYS A 2 12.15 3.48 10.96
CA LYS A 2 12.62 4.90 10.95
C LYS A 2 13.69 5.17 9.87
N LYS A 3 14.62 4.25 9.63
CA LYS A 3 15.63 4.36 8.55
C LYS A 3 15.04 4.26 7.15
N PHE A 4 13.93 3.54 6.96
CA PHE A 4 13.23 3.42 5.68
C PHE A 4 12.45 4.69 5.36
N VAL A 5 11.73 5.26 6.33
CA VAL A 5 11.02 6.54 6.17
C VAL A 5 12.00 7.70 5.95
N VAL A 6 13.11 7.75 6.71
CA VAL A 6 14.18 8.74 6.50
C VAL A 6 14.87 8.52 5.14
N PHE A 7 15.04 7.28 4.69
CA PHE A 7 15.57 6.98 3.37
C PHE A 7 14.58 7.38 2.25
N LEU A 8 13.28 7.14 2.42
CA LEU A 8 12.24 7.65 1.51
C LEU A 8 12.23 9.18 1.44
N LEU A 9 12.48 9.88 2.55
CA LEU A 9 12.59 11.34 2.61
C LEU A 9 13.91 11.86 2.01
N LEU A 10 15.01 11.09 2.08
CA LEU A 10 16.32 11.44 1.53
C LEU A 10 16.54 10.92 0.11
N ALA A 11 15.89 9.81 -0.27
CA ALA A 11 15.91 9.25 -1.63
C ALA A 11 14.90 9.95 -2.55
N GLY A 12 14.43 11.10 -2.15
CA GLY A 12 13.57 11.90 -2.99
C GLY A 12 14.11 12.01 -4.40
N ASN A 13 13.32 11.58 -5.34
CA ASN A 13 13.30 11.95 -6.76
C ASN A 13 13.47 10.82 -7.75
N LEU A 14 12.35 10.29 -8.24
CA LEU A 14 12.38 9.50 -9.45
C LEU A 14 10.99 9.11 -9.99
N ILE A 15 10.45 9.73 -11.05
CA ILE A 15 9.23 9.31 -11.78
C ILE A 15 9.53 8.94 -13.23
N ALA A 16 8.53 8.32 -13.88
CA ALA A 16 8.46 7.98 -15.28
C ALA A 16 9.14 9.00 -16.21
N LEU A 17 9.80 8.51 -17.25
CA LEU A 17 10.40 9.31 -18.33
C LEU A 17 9.29 9.90 -19.22
N GLU A 18 8.29 10.48 -18.61
CA GLU A 18 7.26 11.22 -19.33
C GLU A 18 7.86 12.45 -20.01
N PHE A 19 7.08 13.04 -20.92
CA PHE A 19 7.20 14.43 -21.29
C PHE A 19 7.17 15.25 -19.98
N GLY A 20 8.32 15.32 -19.33
CA GLY A 20 8.47 15.98 -18.04
C GLY A 20 7.87 17.37 -18.14
N GLN A 21 7.00 17.72 -17.25
CA GLN A 21 6.33 19.02 -17.30
C GLN A 21 7.30 20.09 -16.81
N ILE A 22 8.15 20.58 -17.72
CA ILE A 22 9.06 21.70 -17.49
C ILE A 22 8.31 23.00 -17.75
N GLY A 23 8.49 23.96 -16.87
CA GLY A 23 7.85 25.26 -16.99
C GLY A 23 6.46 25.33 -16.38
N ASN A 24 6.21 26.42 -15.70
CA ASN A 24 5.03 26.60 -14.85
C ASN A 24 3.75 26.75 -15.67
N THR A 25 3.82 27.39 -16.86
CA THR A 25 2.62 27.55 -17.71
C THR A 25 2.09 26.21 -18.18
N PRO A 26 2.85 25.31 -18.84
CA PRO A 26 2.33 24.01 -19.18
C PRO A 26 1.92 23.18 -17.96
N ALA A 27 2.69 23.22 -16.89
CA ALA A 27 2.37 22.52 -15.66
C ALA A 27 1.02 22.94 -15.04
N SER A 28 0.60 24.17 -15.26
CA SER A 28 -0.67 24.72 -14.70
C SER A 28 -1.88 24.45 -15.59
N VAL A 29 -1.70 23.99 -16.83
CA VAL A 29 -2.78 23.78 -17.81
C VAL A 29 -2.82 22.34 -18.29
N GLY A 30 -2.70 21.40 -17.36
CA GLY A 30 -2.76 19.98 -17.66
C GLY A 30 -1.58 19.45 -18.47
N GLY A 31 -0.41 20.09 -18.43
CA GLY A 31 0.76 19.68 -19.21
C GLY A 31 0.75 20.14 -20.68
N ALA A 32 -0.28 20.88 -21.11
CA ALA A 32 -0.43 21.32 -22.50
C ALA A 32 0.55 22.45 -22.86
N GLY A 33 1.28 22.30 -23.94
CA GLY A 33 2.27 23.28 -24.36
C GLY A 33 2.72 23.19 -25.82
N VAL A 34 2.33 22.12 -26.54
CA VAL A 34 2.82 21.82 -27.90
C VAL A 34 2.34 22.81 -28.97
N ALA A 35 1.14 23.41 -28.78
CA ALA A 35 0.56 24.38 -29.70
C ALA A 35 0.49 25.81 -29.13
N TYR A 36 1.01 26.06 -27.93
CA TYR A 36 0.93 27.38 -27.28
C TYR A 36 1.99 28.34 -27.81
N LYS A 37 1.61 29.29 -28.66
CA LYS A 37 2.50 30.24 -29.36
C LYS A 37 3.40 31.07 -28.41
N LYS A 38 2.90 31.40 -27.22
CA LYS A 38 3.63 32.17 -26.19
C LYS A 38 4.45 31.30 -25.25
N ASN A 39 4.64 30.02 -25.54
CA ASN A 39 5.38 29.10 -24.67
C ASN A 39 6.87 29.46 -24.64
N ALA A 40 7.35 29.90 -23.50
CA ALA A 40 8.78 30.21 -23.31
C ALA A 40 9.70 28.97 -23.34
N TRP A 41 9.09 27.77 -23.25
CA TRP A 41 9.78 26.46 -23.28
C TRP A 41 9.67 25.80 -24.66
N ALA A 42 9.62 26.61 -25.73
CA ALA A 42 9.50 26.14 -27.12
C ALA A 42 10.56 25.08 -27.48
N VAL A 43 11.81 25.28 -27.06
CA VAL A 43 12.93 24.36 -27.28
C VAL A 43 12.69 22.96 -26.72
N TYR A 44 11.80 22.83 -25.72
CA TYR A 44 11.43 21.57 -25.08
C TYR A 44 10.12 20.99 -25.62
N TYR A 45 9.05 21.83 -25.71
CA TYR A 45 7.71 21.35 -26.08
C TYR A 45 7.53 21.14 -27.57
N ASN A 46 7.96 22.09 -28.40
CA ASN A 46 7.84 22.01 -29.85
C ASN A 46 8.75 23.08 -30.48
N PRO A 47 9.82 22.71 -31.19
CA PRO A 47 10.76 23.68 -31.78
C PRO A 47 10.10 24.57 -32.84
N ALA A 48 8.98 24.18 -33.44
CA ALA A 48 8.21 25.01 -34.37
C ALA A 48 7.66 26.30 -33.72
N LEU A 49 7.42 26.27 -32.39
CA LEU A 49 6.97 27.43 -31.63
C LEU A 49 7.99 28.59 -31.65
N LEU A 50 9.28 28.31 -31.85
CA LEU A 50 10.31 29.33 -31.99
C LEU A 50 10.02 30.24 -33.17
N GLY A 51 9.58 29.68 -34.32
CA GLY A 51 9.16 30.48 -35.47
C GLY A 51 7.90 31.31 -35.25
N ALA A 52 6.97 30.80 -34.43
CA ALA A 52 5.71 31.47 -34.13
C ALA A 52 5.84 32.59 -33.11
N ASN A 53 6.77 32.47 -32.14
CA ASN A 53 6.98 33.45 -31.09
C ASN A 53 7.92 34.59 -31.57
N ARG A 54 7.42 35.79 -31.56
CA ARG A 54 8.16 37.00 -32.04
C ARG A 54 8.93 37.75 -30.95
N GLN A 55 8.97 37.24 -29.73
CA GLN A 55 9.64 37.86 -28.59
C GLN A 55 10.83 37.05 -28.15
N ALA A 56 11.95 37.70 -27.91
CA ALA A 56 13.05 37.08 -27.21
C ALA A 56 12.70 36.86 -25.74
N SER A 57 13.17 35.78 -25.16
CA SER A 57 12.86 35.47 -23.75
C SER A 57 13.91 34.60 -23.09
N VAL A 58 13.99 34.73 -21.77
CA VAL A 58 14.65 33.76 -20.89
C VAL A 58 13.60 33.27 -19.90
N ALA A 59 13.52 31.95 -19.74
CA ALA A 59 12.63 31.33 -18.77
C ALA A 59 13.43 30.38 -17.86
N TYR A 60 13.02 30.32 -16.60
CA TYR A 60 13.56 29.37 -15.63
C TYR A 60 12.42 28.68 -14.85
N SER A 61 12.62 27.45 -14.46
CA SER A 61 11.63 26.68 -13.67
C SER A 61 12.33 25.63 -12.83
N PHE A 62 11.85 25.50 -11.61
CA PHE A 62 12.22 24.44 -10.66
C PHE A 62 10.96 23.75 -10.19
N GLY A 63 10.90 22.46 -10.37
CA GLY A 63 9.73 21.67 -10.02
C GLY A 63 10.09 20.41 -9.25
N VAL A 64 9.29 20.10 -8.24
CA VAL A 64 9.41 18.86 -7.48
C VAL A 64 8.02 18.29 -7.21
N GLY A 65 7.91 16.98 -7.28
CA GLY A 65 6.64 16.30 -7.03
C GLY A 65 6.80 14.81 -6.77
N TYR A 66 5.75 14.23 -6.24
CA TYR A 66 5.66 12.79 -6.01
C TYR A 66 4.33 12.25 -6.53
N ALA A 67 4.31 10.95 -6.79
CA ALA A 67 3.13 10.19 -7.13
C ALA A 67 3.21 8.83 -6.44
N ASP A 68 2.31 8.59 -5.49
CA ASP A 68 2.25 7.40 -4.68
C ASP A 68 1.08 6.52 -5.10
N SER A 69 1.36 5.25 -5.30
CA SER A 69 0.37 4.19 -5.43
C SER A 69 0.62 3.18 -4.32
N ASN A 70 0.05 3.43 -3.15
CA ASN A 70 0.00 2.53 -2.00
C ASN A 70 1.36 2.20 -1.32
N VAL A 71 2.51 2.80 -1.73
CA VAL A 71 3.80 2.55 -1.04
C VAL A 71 3.83 3.21 0.33
N LEU A 72 3.29 4.42 0.44
CA LEU A 72 3.20 5.11 1.73
C LEU A 72 2.27 4.38 2.69
N GLU A 73 1.17 3.81 2.19
CA GLU A 73 0.27 2.96 2.96
C GLU A 73 0.96 1.67 3.40
N LEU A 74 1.70 0.98 2.51
CA LEU A 74 2.54 -0.17 2.89
C LEU A 74 3.59 0.18 3.93
N ALA A 75 4.22 1.36 3.83
CA ALA A 75 5.21 1.83 4.79
C ALA A 75 4.61 2.16 6.17
N SER A 76 3.32 2.44 6.25
CA SER A 76 2.59 2.69 7.49
C SER A 76 2.25 1.41 8.26
N ILE A 77 2.33 0.24 7.62
CA ILE A 77 2.03 -1.05 8.26
C ILE A 77 3.04 -1.32 9.37
N ASP A 78 2.54 -1.52 10.56
CA ASP A 78 3.36 -2.04 11.65
C ASP A 78 3.61 -3.54 11.48
N ILE A 79 4.73 -3.89 10.81
CA ILE A 79 5.15 -5.29 10.64
C ILE A 79 5.32 -5.98 12.01
N LYS A 80 5.60 -5.21 13.08
CA LYS A 80 5.67 -5.77 14.44
C LYS A 80 4.29 -6.23 14.93
N SER A 81 3.21 -5.57 14.51
CA SER A 81 1.86 -6.02 14.86
C SER A 81 1.54 -7.39 14.25
N LEU A 82 2.04 -7.67 13.03
CA LEU A 82 1.92 -9.00 12.41
C LEU A 82 2.80 -10.05 13.11
N GLN A 83 3.99 -9.68 13.57
CA GLN A 83 4.84 -10.55 14.40
C GLN A 83 4.20 -10.76 15.78
N ASN A 84 3.56 -9.73 16.34
CA ASN A 84 2.81 -9.83 17.59
C ASN A 84 1.59 -10.73 17.45
N LEU A 85 0.89 -10.73 16.31
CA LEU A 85 -0.20 -11.68 16.05
C LEU A 85 0.28 -13.12 16.18
N SER A 86 1.46 -13.44 15.62
CA SER A 86 2.08 -14.75 15.82
C SER A 86 2.30 -15.04 17.30
N SER A 87 2.87 -14.09 18.07
CA SER A 87 3.12 -14.24 19.51
C SER A 87 1.84 -14.23 20.35
N GLU A 88 0.78 -13.53 19.92
CA GLU A 88 -0.53 -13.54 20.56
C GLU A 88 -1.24 -14.88 20.37
N ILE A 89 -1.23 -15.41 19.14
CA ILE A 89 -1.73 -16.76 18.85
C ILE A 89 -0.92 -17.81 19.63
N GLU A 90 0.39 -17.63 19.71
CA GLU A 90 1.29 -18.46 20.53
C GLU A 90 0.99 -18.34 22.03
N GLY A 91 0.70 -17.14 22.52
CA GLY A 91 0.32 -16.88 23.91
C GLY A 91 -0.95 -17.59 24.33
N LEU A 92 -1.93 -17.71 23.41
CA LEU A 92 -3.14 -18.52 23.64
C LEU A 92 -2.83 -20.01 23.83
N THR A 93 -1.79 -20.51 23.15
CA THR A 93 -1.39 -21.92 23.21
C THR A 93 -0.39 -22.21 24.34
N LYS A 94 0.55 -21.32 24.61
CA LYS A 94 1.60 -21.49 25.66
C LYS A 94 1.04 -21.42 27.08
N ASN A 95 0.07 -20.55 27.34
CA ASN A 95 -0.51 -20.43 28.68
C ASN A 95 -1.33 -21.66 29.07
N ALA A 96 -1.94 -22.36 28.13
CA ALA A 96 -2.59 -23.64 28.38
C ALA A 96 -1.58 -24.74 28.78
N ASN A 97 -0.38 -24.73 28.18
CA ASN A 97 0.67 -25.71 28.48
C ASN A 97 1.48 -25.41 29.73
N ALA A 98 1.66 -24.12 30.08
CA ALA A 98 2.43 -23.72 31.27
C ALA A 98 1.72 -24.12 32.57
N GLY A 99 0.39 -24.03 32.62
CA GLY A 99 -0.40 -24.51 33.75
C GLY A 99 -0.25 -26.02 34.00
N ALA A 100 -0.26 -26.80 32.94
CA ALA A 100 -0.11 -28.26 33.04
C ALA A 100 1.30 -28.69 33.48
N GLN A 101 2.35 -28.00 33.04
CA GLN A 101 3.73 -28.29 33.47
C GLN A 101 4.02 -27.89 34.91
N THR A 102 3.43 -26.77 35.40
CA THR A 102 3.65 -26.32 36.78
C THR A 102 3.00 -27.28 37.78
N GLN A 103 1.86 -27.86 37.45
CA GLN A 103 1.24 -28.89 38.29
C GLN A 103 2.03 -30.19 38.31
N ALA A 104 2.58 -30.62 37.16
CA ALA A 104 3.42 -31.82 37.09
C ALA A 104 4.71 -31.69 37.91
N VAL A 105 5.32 -30.50 37.94
CA VAL A 105 6.56 -30.24 38.74
C VAL A 105 6.24 -30.12 40.24
N GLN A 106 5.12 -29.57 40.65
CA GLN A 106 4.72 -29.53 42.06
C GLN A 106 4.24 -30.88 42.59
N GLN A 107 3.59 -31.69 41.77
CA GLN A 107 3.25 -33.06 42.15
C GLN A 107 4.48 -33.97 42.22
N GLY A 108 5.49 -33.81 41.35
CA GLY A 108 6.74 -34.58 41.39
C GLY A 108 7.58 -34.38 42.64
N ARG A 109 7.40 -33.28 43.37
CA ARG A 109 8.10 -33.03 44.66
C ARG A 109 7.36 -33.56 45.92
N ARG A 110 6.13 -34.04 45.78
CA ARG A 110 5.32 -34.56 46.91
C ARG A 110 5.15 -36.09 46.91
N ILE A 111 5.66 -36.79 45.91
CA ILE A 111 5.55 -38.26 45.83
C ILE A 111 6.93 -38.90 46.11
N GLN A 112 7.42 -38.76 47.34
CA GLN A 112 8.26 -39.78 47.97
C GLN A 112 7.49 -40.28 49.21
N GLY A 113 6.58 -41.20 48.97
CA GLY A 113 5.90 -41.91 50.04
C GLY A 113 4.51 -42.40 49.67
N ARG A 114 4.44 -43.68 49.32
CA ARG A 114 3.30 -44.58 49.25
C ARG A 114 2.51 -44.66 47.93
N ASN A 115 2.48 -45.91 47.47
CA ASN A 115 1.66 -46.47 46.41
C ASN A 115 0.20 -46.03 46.44
N GLY A 116 -0.26 -45.41 45.37
CA GLY A 116 -1.68 -45.05 45.17
C GLY A 116 -1.90 -44.52 43.79
N VAL A 117 -2.75 -45.19 43.06
CA VAL A 117 -3.34 -44.94 41.75
C VAL A 117 -3.54 -43.46 41.44
N ALA A 118 -3.17 -43.05 40.22
CA ALA A 118 -3.45 -41.72 39.67
C ALA A 118 -4.96 -41.48 39.60
N THR A 119 -5.50 -40.70 40.50
CA THR A 119 -6.90 -40.29 40.52
C THR A 119 -7.04 -38.89 39.93
N GLN A 120 -7.94 -38.82 38.95
CA GLN A 120 -8.75 -37.69 38.53
C GLN A 120 -8.58 -36.36 39.27
N ALA A 121 -8.59 -35.27 38.49
CA ALA A 121 -8.74 -33.91 39.03
C ALA A 121 -9.86 -33.86 40.10
N ASP A 122 -9.44 -33.53 41.31
CA ASP A 122 -10.30 -33.50 42.49
C ASP A 122 -11.34 -32.37 42.33
N THR A 123 -12.58 -32.77 42.03
CA THR A 123 -13.74 -31.86 42.11
C THR A 123 -14.01 -31.58 43.57
N THR A 124 -13.52 -30.44 44.03
CA THR A 124 -13.63 -30.01 45.42
C THR A 124 -15.06 -29.95 45.91
N LYS A 125 -15.23 -30.27 47.18
CA LYS A 125 -16.47 -30.36 47.94
C LYS A 125 -17.40 -29.14 47.93
N ASN A 126 -17.07 -28.04 47.21
CA ASN A 126 -17.86 -26.80 47.18
C ASN A 126 -18.29 -26.33 45.78
N GLY A 127 -18.21 -27.16 44.76
CA GLY A 127 -18.77 -26.82 43.45
C GLY A 127 -18.21 -25.52 42.80
N THR A 128 -17.06 -25.06 43.23
CA THR A 128 -16.34 -23.92 42.60
C THR A 128 -15.30 -24.44 41.65
N TRP A 129 -15.48 -24.07 40.39
CA TRP A 129 -14.49 -24.36 39.34
C TRP A 129 -13.27 -23.48 39.54
N ASN A 130 -12.07 -24.05 39.54
CA ASN A 130 -10.82 -23.28 39.60
C ASN A 130 -10.17 -23.26 38.24
N PHE A 131 -10.35 -22.17 37.50
CA PHE A 131 -9.84 -21.98 36.15
C PHE A 131 -8.53 -21.19 36.09
N LYS A 132 -7.92 -20.86 37.24
CA LYS A 132 -6.72 -20.02 37.33
C LYS A 132 -5.53 -20.52 36.52
N ASP A 133 -5.48 -21.81 36.24
CA ASP A 133 -4.35 -22.43 35.52
C ASP A 133 -4.55 -22.44 33.98
N LEU A 134 -5.69 -21.96 33.48
CA LEU A 134 -6.00 -21.90 32.05
C LEU A 134 -5.73 -20.54 31.40
N GLY A 135 -5.04 -19.63 32.09
CA GLY A 135 -4.70 -18.31 31.58
C GLY A 135 -5.92 -17.53 31.11
N LEU A 136 -5.86 -16.93 29.93
CA LEU A 136 -6.95 -16.10 29.38
C LEU A 136 -8.28 -16.85 29.23
N LEU A 137 -8.24 -18.13 28.86
CA LEU A 137 -9.44 -18.97 28.83
C LEU A 137 -10.00 -19.18 30.24
N GLY A 138 -9.13 -19.26 31.25
CA GLY A 138 -9.53 -19.31 32.64
C GLY A 138 -10.23 -18.04 33.11
N ASP A 139 -9.77 -16.87 32.68
CA ASP A 139 -10.39 -15.58 32.99
C ASP A 139 -11.80 -15.50 32.36
N VAL A 140 -11.98 -15.93 31.11
CA VAL A 140 -13.29 -16.01 30.43
C VAL A 140 -14.22 -16.98 31.12
N LEU A 141 -13.75 -18.16 31.47
CA LEU A 141 -14.54 -19.16 32.20
C LEU A 141 -14.86 -18.72 33.62
N GLY A 142 -13.94 -17.98 34.27
CA GLY A 142 -14.17 -17.35 35.57
C GLY A 142 -15.29 -16.29 35.52
N GLU A 143 -15.29 -15.47 34.47
CA GLU A 143 -16.35 -14.47 34.24
C GLU A 143 -17.71 -15.15 34.00
N LEU A 144 -17.74 -16.23 33.22
CA LEU A 144 -18.91 -17.03 32.95
C LEU A 144 -19.54 -17.62 34.25
N THR A 145 -18.71 -17.92 35.26
CA THR A 145 -19.13 -18.56 36.50
C THR A 145 -19.25 -17.60 37.67
N SER A 146 -18.94 -16.31 37.49
CA SER A 146 -18.93 -15.31 38.57
C SER A 146 -20.36 -14.97 39.01
N LYS A 147 -20.56 -14.86 40.35
CA LYS A 147 -21.89 -14.62 40.99
C LYS A 147 -22.41 -13.18 40.79
N ASN A 148 -21.61 -12.23 40.28
CA ASN A 148 -21.97 -10.81 40.20
C ASN A 148 -22.55 -10.36 38.86
N GLY A 149 -22.79 -11.26 37.91
CA GLY A 149 -23.48 -10.97 36.66
C GLY A 149 -24.95 -11.37 36.77
N SER A 150 -25.85 -10.42 36.61
CA SER A 150 -27.31 -10.59 36.62
C SER A 150 -27.79 -11.89 35.95
N GLY A 151 -28.31 -12.83 36.74
CA GLY A 151 -29.25 -13.88 36.33
C GLY A 151 -28.76 -15.07 35.54
N THR A 152 -27.67 -14.95 34.81
CA THR A 152 -27.24 -15.89 33.74
C THR A 152 -26.38 -17.06 34.22
N SER A 153 -25.61 -16.91 35.30
CA SER A 153 -24.70 -17.96 35.80
C SER A 153 -25.44 -19.17 36.35
N ASP A 154 -26.57 -18.98 37.02
CA ASP A 154 -27.41 -20.07 37.56
C ASP A 154 -28.20 -20.76 36.45
N ASP A 155 -28.54 -20.05 35.37
CA ASP A 155 -29.22 -20.60 34.21
C ASP A 155 -28.28 -21.48 33.39
N LEU A 156 -27.03 -21.05 33.17
CA LEU A 156 -26.01 -21.86 32.44
C LEU A 156 -25.64 -23.10 33.26
N LYS A 157 -25.45 -22.96 34.56
CA LYS A 157 -25.20 -24.09 35.48
C LYS A 157 -26.36 -25.07 35.51
N THR A 158 -27.58 -24.56 35.57
CA THR A 158 -28.82 -25.34 35.51
C THR A 158 -28.97 -26.01 34.14
N TYR A 159 -28.57 -25.36 33.09
CA TYR A 159 -28.64 -25.83 31.73
C TYR A 159 -27.60 -26.92 31.44
N LEU A 160 -26.34 -26.72 31.84
CA LEU A 160 -25.24 -27.66 31.64
C LEU A 160 -25.30 -28.86 32.61
N CYS A 161 -25.75 -28.63 33.87
CA CYS A 161 -25.73 -29.64 34.92
C CYS A 161 -27.12 -30.17 35.28
N GLY A 162 -28.19 -29.58 34.76
CA GLY A 162 -29.58 -29.95 35.01
C GLY A 162 -30.12 -29.46 36.37
N LYS A 163 -31.35 -28.96 36.41
CA LYS A 163 -32.10 -28.78 37.68
C LYS A 163 -32.34 -30.16 38.28
N VAL A 164 -31.97 -30.31 39.54
CA VAL A 164 -32.50 -31.41 40.35
C VAL A 164 -33.96 -31.06 40.59
N ASP A 165 -34.85 -31.68 39.80
CA ASP A 165 -36.28 -31.53 40.02
C ASP A 165 -36.64 -32.16 41.36
N GLY A 166 -37.14 -31.33 42.32
CA GLY A 166 -37.44 -31.69 43.69
C GLY A 166 -38.63 -32.65 43.87
N THR A 167 -39.13 -33.31 42.81
CA THR A 167 -40.36 -34.09 42.83
C THR A 167 -40.20 -35.60 42.60
N THR A 168 -39.04 -36.13 42.33
CA THR A 168 -38.83 -37.59 42.29
C THR A 168 -37.79 -38.02 43.33
N LYS A 169 -38.31 -38.32 44.54
CA LYS A 169 -37.62 -39.06 45.59
C LYS A 169 -37.36 -40.49 45.11
N LYS A 170 -36.38 -40.72 44.22
CA LYS A 170 -35.69 -42.00 44.13
C LYS A 170 -34.29 -41.79 44.65
N LYS A 171 -33.97 -42.48 45.75
CA LYS A 171 -32.68 -42.50 46.42
C LYS A 171 -31.55 -42.77 45.39
N ALA A 172 -30.89 -41.71 44.92
CA ALA A 172 -29.52 -41.83 44.45
C ALA A 172 -28.59 -41.78 45.67
N ARG A 173 -28.02 -42.86 46.05
CA ARG A 173 -26.88 -42.92 46.98
C ARG A 173 -25.72 -42.18 46.27
N ASN A 174 -25.27 -41.09 46.88
CA ASN A 174 -24.29 -40.11 46.50
C ASN A 174 -24.88 -38.89 45.76
N GLY A 175 -25.36 -37.94 46.57
CA GLY A 175 -25.78 -36.63 46.10
C GLY A 175 -24.61 -35.75 45.70
N GLY A 176 -24.25 -35.76 44.45
CA GLY A 176 -23.41 -34.79 43.80
C GLY A 176 -24.09 -34.42 42.48
N ASN A 177 -24.30 -33.13 42.23
CA ASN A 177 -24.63 -32.64 40.89
C ASN A 177 -23.53 -33.11 39.97
N ASP A 178 -23.82 -34.12 39.13
CA ASP A 178 -22.85 -34.70 38.23
C ASP A 178 -22.68 -33.81 37.01
N CYS A 179 -21.94 -32.71 37.19
CA CYS A 179 -21.43 -31.84 36.11
C CYS A 179 -20.19 -32.47 35.44
N SER A 180 -20.24 -33.78 35.15
CA SER A 180 -19.20 -34.40 34.38
C SER A 180 -19.22 -33.89 32.93
N LEU A 181 -18.06 -33.76 32.33
CA LEU A 181 -17.92 -33.38 30.93
C LEU A 181 -18.66 -34.36 29.99
N GLU A 182 -18.76 -35.63 30.37
CA GLU A 182 -19.56 -36.62 29.69
C GLU A 182 -21.05 -36.26 29.66
N ASN A 183 -21.63 -35.88 30.77
CA ASN A 183 -23.03 -35.47 30.85
C ASN A 183 -23.32 -34.19 30.08
N ILE A 184 -22.38 -33.23 30.09
CA ILE A 184 -22.47 -32.02 29.28
C ILE A 184 -22.45 -32.38 27.79
N LYS A 185 -21.57 -33.26 27.36
CA LYS A 185 -21.45 -33.75 25.98
C LYS A 185 -22.72 -34.45 25.50
N GLU A 186 -23.28 -35.34 26.31
CA GLU A 186 -24.53 -36.05 26.01
C GLU A 186 -25.71 -35.11 25.86
N LYS A 187 -25.82 -34.09 26.70
CA LYS A 187 -26.90 -33.09 26.64
C LYS A 187 -26.79 -32.12 25.48
N LEU A 188 -25.55 -31.88 24.97
CA LEU A 188 -25.30 -31.03 23.83
C LEU A 188 -25.51 -31.77 22.49
N GLN A 189 -25.41 -33.08 22.48
CA GLN A 189 -25.63 -33.86 21.26
C GLN A 189 -27.07 -33.70 20.77
N GLY A 190 -27.23 -33.03 19.61
CA GLY A 190 -28.53 -32.84 18.95
C GLY A 190 -29.41 -31.69 19.49
N ASN A 191 -28.94 -30.91 20.47
CA ASN A 191 -29.71 -29.81 21.03
C ASN A 191 -29.14 -28.45 20.58
N ASN A 192 -29.59 -27.96 19.42
CA ASN A 192 -29.12 -26.70 18.82
C ASN A 192 -29.46 -25.47 19.68
N ASP A 193 -30.56 -25.47 20.41
CA ASP A 193 -30.94 -24.32 21.24
C ASP A 193 -30.03 -24.19 22.46
N ALA A 194 -29.64 -25.34 23.04
CA ALA A 194 -28.66 -25.39 24.11
C ALA A 194 -27.33 -24.82 23.68
N ILE A 195 -26.88 -25.23 22.50
CA ILE A 195 -25.61 -24.83 21.91
C ILE A 195 -25.59 -23.33 21.61
N ASN A 196 -26.67 -22.79 21.04
CA ASN A 196 -26.80 -21.36 20.76
C ASN A 196 -26.84 -20.53 22.06
N GLY A 197 -27.49 -21.03 23.09
CA GLY A 197 -27.46 -20.43 24.41
C GLY A 197 -26.04 -20.34 24.99
N ILE A 198 -25.28 -21.42 24.92
CA ILE A 198 -23.87 -21.45 25.38
C ILE A 198 -22.99 -20.50 24.56
N LYS A 199 -23.13 -20.49 23.25
CA LYS A 199 -22.39 -19.56 22.39
C LYS A 199 -22.64 -18.10 22.80
N LYS A 200 -23.88 -17.74 23.06
CA LYS A 200 -24.26 -16.40 23.47
C LYS A 200 -23.65 -16.02 24.83
N GLU A 201 -23.73 -16.90 25.82
CA GLU A 201 -23.17 -16.63 27.16
C GLU A 201 -21.64 -16.59 27.14
N LEU A 202 -21.00 -17.45 26.35
CA LEU A 202 -19.56 -17.43 26.19
C LEU A 202 -19.09 -16.16 25.46
N GLY A 203 -19.85 -15.69 24.46
CA GLY A 203 -19.61 -14.40 23.81
C GLY A 203 -19.66 -13.24 24.82
N ASN A 204 -20.72 -13.18 25.61
CA ASN A 204 -20.87 -12.16 26.66
C ASN A 204 -19.72 -12.19 27.69
N ALA A 205 -19.23 -13.38 28.06
CA ALA A 205 -18.12 -13.53 28.99
C ALA A 205 -16.79 -13.05 28.38
N ILE A 206 -16.60 -13.31 27.09
CA ILE A 206 -15.44 -12.83 26.33
C ILE A 206 -15.44 -11.32 26.26
N ASP A 207 -16.57 -10.69 25.92
CA ASP A 207 -16.71 -9.23 25.85
C ASP A 207 -16.40 -8.57 27.18
N LYS A 208 -16.96 -9.08 28.29
CA LYS A 208 -16.67 -8.59 29.64
C LYS A 208 -15.22 -8.78 30.05
N THR A 209 -14.58 -9.86 29.61
CA THR A 209 -13.15 -10.09 29.87
C THR A 209 -12.30 -9.12 29.04
N ALA A 210 -12.72 -8.78 27.82
CA ALA A 210 -12.04 -7.82 26.97
C ALA A 210 -12.07 -6.39 27.54
N GLU A 211 -13.18 -6.00 28.17
CA GLU A 211 -13.30 -4.73 28.91
C GLU A 211 -12.30 -4.64 30.09
N LYS A 212 -12.06 -5.76 30.77
CA LYS A 212 -11.14 -5.82 31.92
C LYS A 212 -9.66 -5.92 31.52
N HIS A 213 -9.38 -6.45 30.34
CA HIS A 213 -8.04 -6.71 29.82
C HIS A 213 -7.86 -6.13 28.41
N PRO A 214 -7.79 -4.79 28.24
CA PRO A 214 -7.63 -4.15 26.94
C PRO A 214 -6.34 -4.53 26.22
N ASP A 215 -5.30 -4.94 26.95
CA ASP A 215 -4.02 -5.48 26.43
C ASP A 215 -4.17 -6.85 25.75
N LYS A 216 -5.29 -7.55 25.99
CA LYS A 216 -5.60 -8.88 25.44
C LYS A 216 -6.79 -8.88 24.47
N GLN A 217 -7.23 -7.70 24.04
CA GLN A 217 -8.43 -7.55 23.23
C GLN A 217 -8.38 -8.34 21.91
N THR A 218 -7.22 -8.39 21.26
CA THR A 218 -7.03 -9.17 20.01
C THR A 218 -7.22 -10.67 20.24
N ALA A 219 -6.62 -11.21 21.31
CA ALA A 219 -6.73 -12.62 21.64
C ALA A 219 -8.16 -13.01 22.04
N LEU A 220 -8.85 -12.13 22.77
CA LEU A 220 -10.25 -12.31 23.15
C LEU A 220 -11.19 -12.19 21.95
N GLY A 221 -10.94 -11.26 21.04
CA GLY A 221 -11.68 -11.14 19.78
C GLY A 221 -11.54 -12.39 18.90
N LEU A 222 -10.34 -12.97 18.84
CA LEU A 222 -10.10 -14.24 18.16
C LEU A 222 -10.90 -15.37 18.82
N LEU A 223 -10.87 -15.47 20.14
CA LEU A 223 -11.63 -16.47 20.89
C LEU A 223 -13.14 -16.31 20.68
N GLY A 224 -13.67 -15.09 20.69
CA GLY A 224 -15.06 -14.79 20.39
C GLY A 224 -15.48 -15.22 18.99
N SER A 225 -14.62 -15.00 18.02
CA SER A 225 -14.84 -15.44 16.64
C SER A 225 -14.80 -16.97 16.50
N ILE A 226 -13.91 -17.64 17.23
CA ILE A 226 -13.89 -19.13 17.31
C ILE A 226 -15.24 -19.63 17.82
N VAL A 227 -15.69 -19.11 18.94
CA VAL A 227 -16.95 -19.50 19.57
C VAL A 227 -18.15 -19.26 18.66
N SER A 228 -18.20 -18.11 18.00
CA SER A 228 -19.30 -17.74 17.10
C SER A 228 -19.41 -18.64 15.88
N ASN A 229 -18.27 -19.04 15.30
CA ASN A 229 -18.20 -19.81 14.06
C ASN A 229 -18.06 -21.33 14.26
N LEU A 230 -17.92 -21.79 15.51
CA LEU A 230 -17.78 -23.21 15.79
C LEU A 230 -19.05 -23.97 15.40
N ASP A 231 -18.89 -25.03 14.57
CA ASP A 231 -19.99 -25.93 14.24
C ASP A 231 -20.54 -26.57 15.52
N PRO A 232 -21.85 -26.48 15.79
CA PRO A 232 -22.48 -27.11 16.95
C PRO A 232 -22.14 -28.59 17.12
N SER A 233 -22.05 -29.33 16.03
CA SER A 233 -21.72 -30.76 16.04
C SER A 233 -20.30 -31.05 16.51
N LYS A 234 -19.40 -30.04 16.45
CA LYS A 234 -17.98 -30.15 16.79
C LYS A 234 -17.66 -29.70 18.22
N ILE A 235 -18.61 -29.09 18.93
CA ILE A 235 -18.43 -28.64 20.32
C ILE A 235 -17.98 -29.79 21.24
N PRO A 236 -18.55 -31.00 21.18
CA PRO A 236 -18.10 -32.12 22.00
C PRO A 236 -16.61 -32.47 21.78
N GLU A 237 -16.13 -32.40 20.53
CA GLU A 237 -14.73 -32.68 20.20
C GLU A 237 -13.77 -31.60 20.73
N VAL A 238 -14.21 -30.33 20.76
CA VAL A 238 -13.46 -29.22 21.35
C VAL A 238 -13.37 -29.38 22.87
N VAL A 239 -14.47 -29.75 23.51
CA VAL A 239 -14.50 -30.03 24.96
C VAL A 239 -13.55 -31.17 25.32
N ASP A 240 -13.50 -32.23 24.53
CA ASP A 240 -12.58 -33.37 24.75
C ASP A 240 -11.10 -32.94 24.60
N SER A 241 -10.80 -32.00 23.68
CA SER A 241 -9.46 -31.44 23.52
C SER A 241 -9.01 -30.62 24.74
N VAL A 242 -9.92 -29.85 25.34
CA VAL A 242 -9.67 -29.09 26.58
C VAL A 242 -9.41 -30.03 27.76
N LYS A 243 -10.12 -31.18 27.82
CA LYS A 243 -9.95 -32.21 28.87
C LYS A 243 -8.56 -32.85 28.85
N GLY A 244 -7.95 -32.98 27.68
CA GLY A 244 -6.61 -33.58 27.53
C GLY A 244 -5.46 -32.66 27.95
N GLY A 245 -5.73 -31.43 28.42
CA GLY A 245 -4.71 -30.47 28.86
C GLY A 245 -3.81 -29.89 27.76
N SER A 246 -4.08 -30.25 26.51
CA SER A 246 -3.39 -29.73 25.33
C SER A 246 -4.41 -29.05 24.39
N PHE A 247 -4.71 -27.82 24.71
CA PHE A 247 -5.57 -26.98 23.88
C PHE A 247 -4.69 -26.18 22.92
N SER A 248 -4.77 -26.47 21.61
CA SER A 248 -4.12 -25.64 20.60
C SER A 248 -5.15 -25.02 19.67
N VAL A 249 -4.91 -23.78 19.24
CA VAL A 249 -5.74 -23.12 18.22
C VAL A 249 -5.78 -23.95 16.94
N LYS A 250 -4.71 -24.68 16.62
CA LYS A 250 -4.63 -25.60 15.50
C LYS A 250 -5.65 -26.74 15.62
N ASP A 251 -5.81 -27.33 16.81
CA ASP A 251 -6.76 -28.41 17.03
C ASP A 251 -8.20 -27.95 16.82
N ILE A 252 -8.49 -26.70 17.22
CA ILE A 252 -9.80 -26.08 16.95
C ILE A 252 -9.99 -25.86 15.46
N LEU A 253 -9.00 -25.24 14.79
CA LEU A 253 -9.10 -24.94 13.37
C LEU A 253 -9.20 -26.20 12.49
N THR A 254 -8.55 -27.28 12.89
CA THR A 254 -8.71 -28.58 12.20
C THR A 254 -10.10 -29.18 12.41
N LYS A 255 -10.76 -28.88 13.53
CA LYS A 255 -12.10 -29.39 13.87
C LYS A 255 -13.24 -28.51 13.36
N VAL A 256 -12.98 -27.23 13.09
CA VAL A 256 -13.98 -26.31 12.49
C VAL A 256 -14.30 -26.67 11.04
N GLY A 257 -13.46 -27.52 10.40
CA GLY A 257 -13.69 -28.06 9.06
C GLY A 257 -13.07 -27.21 7.94
N ASN A 258 -13.28 -27.62 6.69
CA ASN A 258 -12.63 -27.07 5.50
C ASN A 258 -12.95 -25.59 5.19
N GLY A 259 -13.91 -24.96 5.89
CA GLY A 259 -14.29 -23.56 5.69
C GLY A 259 -13.41 -22.55 6.45
N GLY A 260 -12.57 -23.01 7.39
CA GLY A 260 -11.78 -22.11 8.25
C GLY A 260 -12.64 -21.29 9.22
N LEU A 261 -11.97 -20.51 10.07
CA LEU A 261 -12.59 -19.59 11.01
C LEU A 261 -12.78 -18.22 10.33
N SER A 262 -14.02 -17.73 10.26
CA SER A 262 -14.32 -16.41 9.70
C SER A 262 -14.36 -15.36 10.82
N ILE A 263 -13.46 -14.37 10.72
CA ILE A 263 -13.28 -13.29 11.70
C ILE A 263 -13.64 -11.96 11.05
N SER A 264 -14.43 -11.12 11.73
CA SER A 264 -14.67 -9.74 11.26
C SER A 264 -13.41 -8.90 11.40
N LYS A 265 -13.16 -8.01 10.44
CA LYS A 265 -12.05 -7.04 10.46
C LYS A 265 -11.99 -6.23 11.76
N SER A 266 -13.15 -5.83 12.28
CA SER A 266 -13.27 -5.05 13.52
C SER A 266 -12.93 -5.84 14.79
N ALA A 267 -12.94 -7.17 14.74
CA ALA A 267 -12.70 -8.02 15.92
C ALA A 267 -11.21 -8.23 16.22
N VAL A 268 -10.32 -7.99 15.23
CA VAL A 268 -8.87 -8.22 15.37
C VAL A 268 -8.09 -7.09 14.69
N PRO A 269 -7.90 -5.95 15.37
CA PRO A 269 -7.20 -4.79 14.80
C PRO A 269 -5.79 -5.08 14.29
N SER A 270 -5.05 -5.98 14.93
CA SER A 270 -3.70 -6.39 14.49
C SER A 270 -3.67 -7.05 13.10
N LEU A 271 -4.84 -7.50 12.59
CA LEU A 271 -4.96 -8.03 11.22
C LEU A 271 -5.19 -6.94 10.18
N GLU A 272 -5.33 -5.67 10.56
CA GLU A 272 -5.51 -4.58 9.60
C GLU A 272 -4.34 -4.48 8.62
N GLY A 273 -3.12 -4.65 9.09
CA GLY A 273 -1.92 -4.71 8.26
C GLY A 273 -1.96 -5.84 7.21
N VAL A 274 -2.60 -6.97 7.52
CA VAL A 274 -2.77 -8.08 6.57
C VAL A 274 -3.69 -7.69 5.40
N PHE A 275 -4.75 -6.94 5.67
CA PHE A 275 -5.64 -6.43 4.62
C PHE A 275 -4.93 -5.44 3.71
N VAL A 276 -4.17 -4.51 4.31
CA VAL A 276 -3.41 -3.52 3.54
C VAL A 276 -2.36 -4.22 2.67
N ILE A 277 -1.62 -5.20 3.21
CA ILE A 277 -0.69 -6.01 2.41
C ILE A 277 -1.41 -6.67 1.23
N ALA A 278 -2.52 -7.35 1.46
CA ALA A 278 -3.20 -8.08 0.40
C ALA A 278 -3.77 -7.17 -0.69
N ASP A 279 -4.23 -5.97 -0.36
CA ASP A 279 -4.82 -5.05 -1.33
C ASP A 279 -3.76 -4.22 -2.08
N THR A 280 -2.64 -3.93 -1.44
CA THR A 280 -1.60 -3.03 -1.96
C THR A 280 -0.44 -3.74 -2.63
N ILE A 281 -0.27 -5.04 -2.37
CA ILE A 281 0.95 -5.81 -2.66
C ILE A 281 1.27 -5.92 -4.16
N ASP A 282 0.27 -5.98 -5.03
CA ASP A 282 0.43 -6.04 -6.49
C ASP A 282 0.37 -4.66 -7.16
N LYS A 283 0.18 -3.58 -6.40
CA LYS A 283 -0.14 -2.24 -6.95
C LYS A 283 0.59 -1.13 -6.21
N ASN A 284 1.84 -1.36 -5.82
CA ASN A 284 2.59 -0.36 -5.09
C ASN A 284 3.67 0.28 -5.96
N SER A 285 3.71 1.59 -6.00
CA SER A 285 4.78 2.37 -6.60
C SER A 285 4.83 3.76 -5.99
N LEU A 286 5.99 4.16 -5.54
CA LEU A 286 6.28 5.53 -5.18
C LEU A 286 7.17 6.11 -6.28
N ASN A 287 6.65 7.12 -6.93
CA ASN A 287 7.34 7.83 -7.98
C ASN A 287 7.59 9.28 -7.51
N ILE A 288 8.77 9.83 -7.76
CA ILE A 288 9.09 11.22 -7.44
C ILE A 288 9.80 11.86 -8.63
N SER A 289 9.56 13.15 -8.90
CA SER A 289 10.20 13.88 -10.00
C SER A 289 10.72 15.23 -9.58
N SER A 290 11.81 15.63 -10.23
CA SER A 290 12.23 17.01 -10.25
C SER A 290 12.50 17.42 -11.70
N ASN A 291 11.81 18.46 -12.17
CA ASN A 291 11.91 18.94 -13.53
C ASN A 291 12.35 20.41 -13.49
N ASN A 292 13.60 20.65 -13.88
CA ASN A 292 14.25 21.94 -13.75
C ASN A 292 14.83 22.37 -15.09
N GLY A 293 14.94 23.67 -15.27
CA GLY A 293 15.60 24.14 -16.46
C GLY A 293 15.68 25.66 -16.60
N ILE A 294 16.50 26.02 -17.57
CA ILE A 294 16.60 27.39 -18.09
C ILE A 294 16.54 27.29 -19.61
N ALA A 295 15.73 28.12 -20.24
CA ALA A 295 15.57 28.17 -21.69
C ALA A 295 15.73 29.62 -22.20
N TRP A 296 16.39 29.75 -23.32
CA TRP A 296 16.59 31.01 -24.03
C TRP A 296 15.93 30.92 -25.40
N HIS A 297 15.21 31.95 -25.77
CA HIS A 297 14.68 32.17 -27.11
C HIS A 297 15.29 33.45 -27.69
N ILE A 298 16.02 33.31 -28.77
CA ILE A 298 16.64 34.40 -29.49
C ILE A 298 15.84 34.63 -30.76
N LYS A 299 15.17 35.77 -30.80
CA LYS A 299 14.36 36.19 -31.93
C LYS A 299 15.22 36.36 -33.18
N GLY A 300 14.80 35.79 -34.28
CA GLY A 300 15.37 36.02 -35.58
C GLY A 300 14.97 37.37 -36.15
N THR A 301 15.78 37.89 -37.10
CA THR A 301 15.41 39.02 -37.91
C THR A 301 14.22 38.66 -38.82
N LYS A 302 13.47 39.69 -39.27
CA LYS A 302 12.29 39.57 -40.12
C LYS A 302 12.46 38.46 -41.16
N ASN A 303 11.59 37.45 -41.13
CA ASN A 303 11.51 36.29 -42.04
C ASN A 303 12.70 35.30 -42.03
N ARG A 304 13.55 35.24 -41.02
CA ARG A 304 14.72 34.36 -40.93
C ARG A 304 14.64 33.27 -39.86
N GLY A 305 13.51 33.10 -39.20
CA GLY A 305 13.36 32.12 -38.14
C GLY A 305 13.92 32.57 -36.80
N ALA A 306 13.93 31.67 -35.80
CA ALA A 306 14.42 31.95 -34.45
C ALA A 306 15.22 30.74 -33.92
N ILE A 307 16.13 31.01 -32.98
CA ILE A 307 16.96 30.00 -32.34
C ILE A 307 16.52 29.91 -30.87
N GLY A 308 16.44 28.69 -30.37
CA GLY A 308 16.28 28.37 -28.97
C GLY A 308 17.42 27.54 -28.43
N MET A 309 17.76 27.71 -27.18
CA MET A 309 18.70 26.85 -26.46
C MET A 309 18.26 26.69 -25.01
N GLY A 310 18.81 25.70 -24.32
CA GLY A 310 18.48 25.48 -22.92
C GLY A 310 19.42 24.54 -22.22
N VAL A 311 19.25 24.48 -20.91
CA VAL A 311 19.78 23.43 -20.04
C VAL A 311 18.61 22.92 -19.21
N LEU A 312 18.28 21.66 -19.41
CA LEU A 312 17.12 21.00 -18.79
C LEU A 312 17.65 19.87 -17.93
N ALA A 313 17.27 19.82 -16.68
CA ALA A 313 17.69 18.78 -15.73
C ALA A 313 16.47 18.11 -15.13
N ASN A 314 16.26 16.87 -15.52
CA ASN A 314 15.14 16.04 -15.07
C ASN A 314 15.69 14.90 -14.22
N ILE A 315 15.13 14.74 -13.05
CA ILE A 315 15.45 13.65 -12.13
C ILE A 315 14.18 12.85 -11.94
N TYR A 316 14.28 11.54 -12.10
CA TYR A 316 13.17 10.61 -11.97
C TYR A 316 13.56 9.42 -11.14
N GLY A 317 12.64 8.84 -10.34
CA GLY A 317 12.81 7.62 -9.62
C GLY A 317 11.58 6.90 -9.21
N PHE A 318 11.86 5.70 -8.91
CA PHE A 318 10.88 4.69 -8.63
C PHE A 318 11.33 3.88 -7.41
N ALA A 319 10.43 3.74 -6.46
CA ALA A 319 10.54 2.75 -5.40
C ALA A 319 9.27 1.89 -5.38
N GLY A 320 9.45 0.58 -5.31
CA GLY A 320 8.33 -0.33 -5.29
C GLY A 320 8.75 -1.73 -4.83
N VAL A 321 7.76 -2.48 -4.35
CA VAL A 321 7.93 -3.86 -3.91
C VAL A 321 7.35 -4.78 -4.98
N GLU A 322 8.16 -5.71 -5.49
CA GLU A 322 7.74 -6.81 -6.34
C GLU A 322 7.71 -8.09 -5.49
N LEU A 323 6.54 -8.67 -5.34
CA LEU A 323 6.42 -9.94 -4.66
C LEU A 323 6.80 -11.10 -5.56
N ASP A 324 7.27 -12.16 -4.93
CA ASP A 324 7.47 -13.44 -5.58
C ASP A 324 6.15 -13.97 -6.14
N SER A 325 6.04 -14.03 -7.47
CA SER A 325 4.82 -14.44 -8.16
C SER A 325 4.39 -15.88 -7.87
N ALA A 326 5.29 -16.72 -7.40
CA ALA A 326 5.00 -18.08 -6.97
C ALA A 326 4.39 -18.13 -5.55
N ARG A 327 4.52 -17.06 -4.77
CA ARG A 327 4.11 -16.99 -3.37
C ARG A 327 3.11 -15.88 -3.14
N LYS A 328 1.83 -16.22 -3.25
CA LYS A 328 0.71 -15.25 -3.16
C LYS A 328 -0.19 -15.48 -1.94
N GLU A 329 0.11 -16.49 -1.14
CA GLU A 329 -0.70 -16.82 0.02
C GLU A 329 -0.14 -16.16 1.28
N ILE A 330 -1.04 -15.69 2.13
CA ILE A 330 -0.68 -15.21 3.46
C ILE A 330 -0.76 -16.40 4.40
N ILE A 331 0.39 -17.02 4.69
CA ILE A 331 0.49 -18.09 5.67
C ILE A 331 1.46 -17.64 6.76
N ILE A 332 0.99 -17.63 8.00
CA ILE A 332 1.74 -17.21 9.17
C ILE A 332 2.28 -18.44 9.89
N LYS A 333 3.56 -18.39 10.27
CA LYS A 333 4.19 -19.41 11.13
C LYS A 333 4.13 -18.92 12.57
N THR A 334 3.60 -19.75 13.48
CA THR A 334 3.69 -19.52 14.93
C THR A 334 4.89 -20.27 15.48
N GLY A 335 5.57 -19.71 16.50
CA GLY A 335 6.77 -20.31 17.06
C GLY A 335 6.49 -21.69 17.66
N GLY A 336 7.32 -22.65 17.35
CA GLY A 336 7.31 -23.95 18.02
C GLY A 336 7.95 -23.89 19.40
N THR A 337 7.34 -24.52 20.39
CA THR A 337 7.95 -24.76 21.69
C THR A 337 8.75 -26.06 21.66
N ASN A 338 9.95 -26.06 22.25
CA ASN A 338 10.77 -27.26 22.47
C ASN A 338 11.21 -28.04 21.20
N GLY A 339 11.66 -27.32 20.14
CA GLY A 339 12.23 -27.98 18.97
C GLY A 339 11.22 -28.58 17.99
N SER A 340 9.91 -28.37 18.21
CA SER A 340 8.90 -28.65 17.20
C SER A 340 8.85 -27.52 16.17
N ASP A 341 8.74 -27.86 14.88
CA ASP A 341 8.36 -26.92 13.84
C ASP A 341 7.01 -26.29 14.23
N GLY A 342 6.92 -24.97 14.28
CA GLY A 342 5.72 -24.25 14.69
C GLY A 342 4.46 -24.64 13.91
N ASP A 343 3.33 -24.09 14.31
CA ASP A 343 2.07 -24.28 13.61
C ASP A 343 1.94 -23.26 12.47
N TYR A 344 1.25 -23.64 11.39
CA TYR A 344 1.08 -22.81 10.20
C TYR A 344 -0.39 -22.52 9.98
N PHE A 345 -0.72 -21.23 9.77
CA PHE A 345 -2.09 -20.75 9.57
C PHE A 345 -2.19 -19.96 8.28
N LYS A 346 -3.09 -20.40 7.40
CA LYS A 346 -3.42 -19.66 6.17
C LYS A 346 -4.48 -18.62 6.47
N VAL A 347 -4.22 -17.39 6.07
CA VAL A 347 -5.13 -16.25 6.18
C VAL A 347 -5.74 -15.99 4.80
N GLY A 348 -7.04 -16.15 4.69
CA GLY A 348 -7.82 -15.76 3.51
C GLY A 348 -8.56 -14.46 3.78
N ILE A 349 -8.77 -13.65 2.75
CA ILE A 349 -9.48 -12.36 2.84
C ILE A 349 -10.65 -12.39 1.87
N SER A 350 -11.86 -12.04 2.37
CA SER A 350 -13.06 -11.94 1.56
C SER A 350 -13.92 -10.77 2.08
N GLY A 351 -13.84 -9.62 1.42
CA GLY A 351 -14.48 -8.38 1.88
C GLY A 351 -14.00 -7.97 3.27
N ASP A 352 -14.93 -7.75 4.21
CA ASP A 352 -14.61 -7.38 5.60
C ASP A 352 -14.33 -8.58 6.52
N LYS A 353 -14.15 -9.76 5.95
CA LYS A 353 -13.93 -11.00 6.72
C LYS A 353 -12.57 -11.59 6.41
N ILE A 354 -11.89 -12.03 7.47
CA ILE A 354 -10.70 -12.85 7.42
C ILE A 354 -11.10 -14.29 7.68
N THR A 355 -10.58 -15.23 6.89
CA THR A 355 -10.69 -16.65 7.16
C THR A 355 -9.36 -17.20 7.61
N LEU A 356 -9.32 -17.82 8.78
CA LEU A 356 -8.14 -18.52 9.31
C LEU A 356 -8.34 -20.02 9.15
N SER A 357 -7.40 -20.70 8.48
CA SER A 357 -7.42 -22.14 8.34
C SER A 357 -6.05 -22.74 8.67
N SER A 358 -6.03 -24.00 9.13
CA SER A 358 -4.78 -24.73 9.35
C SER A 358 -4.03 -24.93 8.04
N SER A 359 -2.70 -24.82 8.06
CA SER A 359 -1.85 -25.07 6.91
C SER A 359 -0.70 -26.00 7.29
N GLN A 360 0.08 -26.41 6.30
CA GLN A 360 1.24 -27.29 6.47
C GLN A 360 2.53 -26.51 6.19
N LYS A 361 3.65 -26.97 6.76
CA LYS A 361 4.99 -26.44 6.51
C LYS A 361 5.32 -26.37 5.03
N SER A 362 5.04 -27.43 4.29
CA SER A 362 5.29 -27.48 2.84
C SER A 362 4.53 -26.41 2.07
N ASN A 363 3.29 -26.12 2.49
CA ASN A 363 2.49 -25.06 1.88
C ASN A 363 3.04 -23.65 2.24
N PHE A 364 3.49 -23.46 3.48
CA PHE A 364 4.17 -22.23 3.90
C PHE A 364 5.44 -21.98 3.07
N GLU A 365 6.32 -23.00 2.94
CA GLU A 365 7.57 -22.88 2.20
C GLU A 365 7.36 -22.62 0.70
N SER A 366 6.30 -23.17 0.11
CA SER A 366 6.05 -23.06 -1.33
C SER A 366 5.23 -21.84 -1.72
N ASN A 367 4.24 -21.44 -0.92
CA ASN A 367 3.21 -20.50 -1.34
C ASN A 367 3.11 -19.22 -0.48
N SER A 368 3.74 -19.22 0.74
CA SER A 368 3.62 -18.07 1.63
C SER A 368 4.51 -16.91 1.22
N ILE A 369 3.94 -15.69 1.28
CA ILE A 369 4.71 -14.44 1.17
C ILE A 369 5.71 -14.27 2.32
N PHE A 370 5.47 -14.91 3.48
CA PHE A 370 6.38 -14.87 4.64
C PHE A 370 7.40 -16.02 4.65
N SER A 371 7.48 -16.82 3.58
CA SER A 371 8.47 -17.91 3.51
C SER A 371 9.90 -17.35 3.48
N ASP A 372 10.81 -17.97 4.24
CA ASP A 372 12.24 -17.63 4.22
C ASP A 372 12.87 -17.78 2.82
N SER A 373 12.29 -18.64 1.99
CA SER A 373 12.72 -18.90 0.61
C SER A 373 12.03 -17.99 -0.41
N ALA A 374 11.18 -17.04 0.02
CA ALA A 374 10.54 -16.09 -0.86
C ALA A 374 11.57 -15.15 -1.52
N ASN A 375 11.35 -14.85 -2.78
CA ASN A 375 12.25 -14.04 -3.58
C ASN A 375 11.61 -12.69 -3.92
N HIS A 376 11.15 -11.99 -2.88
CA HIS A 376 10.64 -10.63 -3.03
C HIS A 376 11.76 -9.69 -3.42
N LYS A 377 11.41 -8.64 -4.17
CA LYS A 377 12.35 -7.62 -4.59
C LYS A 377 11.88 -6.24 -4.17
N LEU A 378 12.79 -5.47 -3.64
CA LEU A 378 12.63 -4.04 -3.44
C LEU A 378 13.40 -3.35 -4.57
N HIS A 379 12.68 -2.60 -5.38
CA HIS A 379 13.24 -1.78 -6.44
C HIS A 379 13.44 -0.35 -5.92
N ALA A 380 14.61 0.21 -6.20
CA ALA A 380 14.92 1.62 -5.98
C ALA A 380 15.74 2.12 -7.17
N ASN A 381 15.04 2.52 -8.21
CA ASN A 381 15.65 2.87 -9.50
C ASN A 381 15.70 4.38 -9.67
N GLY A 382 16.73 4.89 -10.33
CA GLY A 382 17.01 6.29 -10.52
C GLY A 382 17.58 6.69 -11.85
N ILE A 383 17.03 7.78 -12.46
CA ILE A 383 17.65 8.39 -13.65
C ILE A 383 17.62 9.92 -13.49
N ALA A 384 18.80 10.51 -13.57
CA ALA A 384 18.96 11.95 -13.76
C ALA A 384 19.38 12.20 -15.21
N ILE A 385 18.61 13.03 -15.92
CA ILE A 385 18.83 13.36 -17.32
C ILE A 385 19.06 14.86 -17.44
N THR A 386 20.22 15.25 -17.93
CA THR A 386 20.51 16.63 -18.32
C THR A 386 20.53 16.72 -19.84
N GLU A 387 19.64 17.54 -20.40
CA GLU A 387 19.58 17.83 -21.84
C GLU A 387 20.08 19.24 -22.11
N VAL A 388 20.91 19.38 -23.14
CA VAL A 388 21.37 20.67 -23.68
C VAL A 388 20.86 20.79 -25.11
N PRO A 389 19.63 21.24 -25.32
CA PRO A 389 19.01 21.40 -26.62
C PRO A 389 19.47 22.71 -27.31
N ILE A 390 19.68 22.63 -28.63
CA ILE A 390 19.79 23.76 -29.55
C ILE A 390 18.74 23.55 -30.63
N ALA A 391 17.86 24.51 -30.81
CA ALA A 391 16.72 24.40 -31.70
C ALA A 391 16.64 25.56 -32.70
N TYR A 392 16.10 25.30 -33.87
CA TYR A 392 15.78 26.29 -34.88
C TYR A 392 14.30 26.11 -35.29
N GLY A 393 13.57 27.23 -35.38
CA GLY A 393 12.21 27.26 -35.88
C GLY A 393 12.06 28.27 -37.02
N HIS A 394 11.31 27.90 -38.06
CA HIS A 394 11.07 28.73 -39.23
C HIS A 394 9.60 28.84 -39.56
N THR A 395 9.18 30.02 -40.01
CA THR A 395 7.78 30.31 -40.38
C THR A 395 7.66 30.38 -41.89
N ILE A 396 6.72 29.66 -42.45
CA ILE A 396 6.32 29.66 -43.86
C ILE A 396 4.94 30.26 -43.94
N PRO A 397 4.78 31.51 -44.43
CA PRO A 397 3.48 32.11 -44.62
C PRO A 397 2.67 31.33 -45.67
N LEU A 398 1.40 31.07 -45.36
CA LEU A 398 0.44 30.44 -46.28
C LEU A 398 -0.67 31.41 -46.63
N PRO A 399 -1.47 31.17 -47.70
CA PRO A 399 -2.61 32.01 -48.03
C PRO A 399 -3.60 32.17 -46.89
N VAL A 400 -3.73 31.12 -46.04
CA VAL A 400 -4.53 31.15 -44.83
C VAL A 400 -3.67 30.63 -43.68
N GLY A 401 -3.34 31.52 -42.75
CA GLY A 401 -2.48 31.17 -41.59
C GLY A 401 -1.00 31.03 -41.91
N ASP A 402 -0.25 30.51 -40.96
CA ASP A 402 1.19 30.29 -41.06
C ASP A 402 1.55 28.85 -40.67
N LEU A 403 2.44 28.21 -41.42
CA LEU A 403 3.04 26.94 -41.08
C LEU A 403 4.41 27.21 -40.43
N HIS A 404 4.63 26.68 -39.25
CA HIS A 404 5.92 26.74 -38.57
C HIS A 404 6.50 25.34 -38.51
N LEU A 405 7.77 25.22 -38.87
CA LEU A 405 8.56 23.98 -38.79
C LEU A 405 9.74 24.21 -37.87
N GLY A 406 10.16 23.20 -37.13
CA GLY A 406 11.31 23.31 -36.25
C GLY A 406 12.01 22.00 -36.02
N ALA A 407 13.30 22.10 -35.69
CA ALA A 407 14.12 20.97 -35.31
C ALA A 407 14.98 21.34 -34.10
N THR A 408 15.17 20.35 -33.24
CA THR A 408 16.09 20.44 -32.08
C THR A 408 17.13 19.35 -32.21
N MET A 409 18.39 19.71 -32.00
CA MET A 409 19.45 18.75 -31.70
C MET A 409 19.84 18.92 -30.24
N LYS A 410 19.94 17.82 -29.51
CA LYS A 410 20.23 17.86 -28.07
C LYS A 410 21.31 16.86 -27.67
N TYR A 411 22.23 17.33 -26.86
CA TYR A 411 23.12 16.49 -26.11
C TYR A 411 22.44 16.04 -24.83
N ILE A 412 22.59 14.75 -24.49
CA ILE A 412 21.98 14.11 -23.33
C ILE A 412 23.08 13.51 -22.47
N PHE A 413 23.19 13.99 -21.25
CA PHE A 413 23.97 13.35 -20.19
C PHE A 413 23.00 12.71 -19.22
N ALA A 414 23.18 11.42 -18.95
CA ALA A 414 22.35 10.69 -18.02
C ALA A 414 23.19 9.97 -16.96
N ALA A 415 22.74 10.03 -15.71
CA ALA A 415 23.22 9.22 -14.61
C ALA A 415 22.06 8.31 -14.15
N SER A 416 22.29 7.00 -14.14
CA SER A 416 21.28 6.03 -13.70
C SER A 416 21.75 5.26 -12.48
N LEU A 417 20.82 5.01 -11.59
CA LEU A 417 20.95 4.12 -10.43
C LEU A 417 19.90 3.03 -10.58
N ASP A 418 20.33 1.78 -10.59
CA ASP A 418 19.42 0.62 -10.64
C ASP A 418 19.76 -0.30 -9.49
N ASN A 419 18.93 -0.25 -8.46
CA ASN A 419 19.14 -0.95 -7.21
C ASN A 419 17.94 -1.87 -6.94
N THR A 420 18.13 -3.14 -7.26
CA THR A 420 17.14 -4.16 -6.96
C THR A 420 17.69 -5.06 -5.87
N GLN A 421 17.06 -5.09 -4.72
CA GLN A 421 17.46 -5.89 -3.59
C GLN A 421 16.43 -6.95 -3.27
N LYS A 422 16.89 -8.19 -3.06
CA LYS A 422 16.04 -9.25 -2.53
C LYS A 422 15.82 -9.05 -1.03
N PHE A 423 14.61 -9.27 -0.59
CA PHE A 423 14.26 -9.24 0.83
C PHE A 423 13.25 -10.34 1.17
N ASN A 424 13.13 -10.64 2.44
CA ASN A 424 11.99 -11.34 3.00
C ASN A 424 11.43 -10.56 4.19
N PHE A 425 10.20 -10.83 4.59
CA PHE A 425 9.54 -10.06 5.65
C PHE A 425 10.14 -10.28 7.05
N ASP A 426 10.81 -11.41 7.27
CA ASP A 426 11.45 -11.72 8.56
C ASP A 426 12.80 -11.02 8.72
N LYS A 427 13.51 -10.79 7.60
CA LYS A 427 14.85 -10.19 7.58
C LYS A 427 14.86 -8.98 6.65
N PHE A 428 14.16 -7.93 7.04
CA PHE A 428 14.11 -6.69 6.28
C PHE A 428 15.36 -5.84 6.57
N ASP A 429 16.46 -6.17 5.90
CA ASP A 429 17.70 -5.38 5.93
C ASP A 429 17.94 -4.74 4.56
N ILE A 430 17.83 -3.41 4.52
CA ILE A 430 18.00 -2.63 3.30
C ILE A 430 19.43 -2.08 3.28
N ASN A 431 20.24 -2.57 2.36
CA ASN A 431 21.59 -2.09 2.14
C ASN A 431 21.80 -1.67 0.67
N PHE A 432 21.51 -0.41 0.36
CA PHE A 432 21.68 0.11 -1.00
C PHE A 432 23.13 0.48 -1.26
N LYS A 433 23.74 -0.21 -2.23
CA LYS A 433 25.09 0.07 -2.73
C LYS A 433 25.06 1.10 -3.86
N VAL A 434 24.86 2.36 -3.51
CA VAL A 434 24.71 3.45 -4.48
C VAL A 434 25.91 3.55 -5.42
N GLY A 435 27.12 3.50 -4.89
CA GLY A 435 28.35 3.67 -5.70
C GLY A 435 28.61 2.56 -6.73
N GLU A 436 28.24 1.32 -6.42
CA GLU A 436 28.48 0.17 -7.31
C GLU A 436 27.49 0.13 -8.49
N ASN A 437 26.27 0.70 -8.33
CA ASN A 437 25.18 0.62 -9.29
C ASN A 437 24.96 1.91 -10.10
N LEU A 438 25.77 2.94 -9.87
CA LEU A 438 25.69 4.19 -10.62
C LEU A 438 26.38 4.05 -11.99
N ARG A 439 25.68 4.44 -13.06
CA ARG A 439 26.18 4.44 -14.43
C ARG A 439 25.98 5.80 -15.07
N TYR A 440 26.93 6.18 -15.92
CA TYR A 440 26.87 7.43 -16.70
C TYR A 440 26.76 7.11 -18.19
N THR A 441 26.01 7.95 -18.89
CA THR A 441 25.80 7.79 -20.34
C THR A 441 25.76 9.15 -21.02
N HIS A 442 26.32 9.22 -22.20
CA HIS A 442 26.33 10.36 -23.10
C HIS A 442 25.64 9.98 -24.41
N ASN A 443 24.70 10.78 -24.86
CA ASN A 443 23.92 10.55 -26.07
C ASN A 443 23.63 11.85 -26.81
N PHE A 444 23.15 11.70 -28.04
CA PHE A 444 22.56 12.78 -28.83
C PHE A 444 21.18 12.37 -29.30
N SER A 445 20.28 13.34 -29.41
CA SER A 445 18.96 13.10 -29.98
C SER A 445 18.47 14.27 -30.80
N ILE A 446 17.44 14.00 -31.62
CA ILE A 446 16.81 14.96 -32.52
C ILE A 446 15.29 14.96 -32.18
N ASP A 447 14.74 16.18 -32.13
CA ASP A 447 13.28 16.38 -32.05
C ASP A 447 12.84 17.18 -33.28
N LEU A 448 11.67 16.86 -33.83
CA LEU A 448 11.05 17.58 -34.94
C LEU A 448 9.68 18.11 -34.53
N GLY A 449 9.36 19.31 -34.99
CA GLY A 449 8.10 19.94 -34.66
C GLY A 449 7.45 20.61 -35.86
N ALA A 450 6.13 20.59 -35.88
CA ALA A 450 5.29 21.34 -36.79
C ALA A 450 4.19 22.05 -36.00
N LEU A 451 3.82 23.25 -36.45
CA LEU A 451 2.73 24.03 -35.89
C LEU A 451 2.04 24.80 -37.00
N TYR A 452 0.75 24.61 -37.13
CA TYR A 452 -0.09 25.46 -38.00
C TYR A 452 -0.86 26.46 -37.15
N THR A 453 -0.83 27.73 -37.52
CA THR A 453 -1.52 28.77 -36.77
C THR A 453 -2.41 29.62 -37.68
N MET A 454 -3.60 29.90 -37.22
CA MET A 454 -4.47 30.97 -37.67
C MET A 454 -4.55 32.08 -36.62
N LYS A 455 -5.34 33.15 -36.85
CA LYS A 455 -5.43 34.29 -35.89
C LYS A 455 -5.68 33.83 -34.46
N TRP A 456 -6.62 32.94 -34.27
CA TRP A 456 -7.10 32.47 -32.93
C TRP A 456 -6.81 30.99 -32.65
N LEU A 457 -6.37 30.24 -33.64
CA LEU A 457 -6.21 28.78 -33.55
C LEU A 457 -4.75 28.38 -33.76
N GLY A 458 -4.31 27.37 -33.04
CA GLY A 458 -3.03 26.68 -33.26
C GLY A 458 -3.23 25.16 -33.15
N VAL A 459 -2.61 24.40 -34.09
CA VAL A 459 -2.54 22.94 -34.03
C VAL A 459 -1.08 22.52 -34.20
N GLY A 460 -0.55 21.82 -33.23
CA GLY A 460 0.85 21.44 -33.17
C GLY A 460 1.05 19.93 -33.15
N LEU A 461 2.18 19.49 -33.69
CA LEU A 461 2.66 18.12 -33.59
C LEU A 461 4.16 18.16 -33.29
N VAL A 462 4.62 17.31 -32.38
CA VAL A 462 6.04 17.15 -32.08
C VAL A 462 6.39 15.68 -31.95
N ALA A 463 7.53 15.31 -32.49
CA ALA A 463 8.17 14.01 -32.32
C ALA A 463 9.52 14.22 -31.63
N LYS A 464 9.69 13.65 -30.45
CA LYS A 464 10.91 13.77 -29.63
C LYS A 464 11.68 12.47 -29.59
N ASN A 465 12.99 12.58 -29.31
CA ASN A 465 13.87 11.43 -29.10
C ASN A 465 13.94 10.48 -30.30
N LEU A 466 13.94 11.00 -31.52
CA LEU A 466 13.88 10.21 -32.76
C LEU A 466 15.04 9.22 -32.94
N THR A 467 16.16 9.44 -32.26
CA THR A 467 17.32 8.52 -32.28
C THR A 467 17.21 7.38 -31.27
N ALA A 468 16.15 7.36 -30.44
CA ALA A 468 15.94 6.40 -29.37
C ALA A 468 17.16 6.23 -28.45
N PRO A 469 17.66 7.30 -27.80
CA PRO A 469 18.91 7.25 -27.04
C PRO A 469 18.86 6.20 -25.93
N ALA A 470 19.92 5.42 -25.78
CA ALA A 470 20.02 4.37 -24.78
C ALA A 470 20.81 4.85 -23.56
N ILE A 471 20.27 4.65 -22.38
CA ILE A 471 20.90 4.93 -21.09
C ILE A 471 21.40 3.62 -20.50
N ASN A 472 22.68 3.55 -20.12
CA ASN A 472 23.25 2.39 -19.46
C ASN A 472 22.76 2.33 -18.01
N THR A 473 22.34 1.15 -17.55
CA THR A 473 21.98 0.86 -16.16
C THR A 473 22.86 -0.26 -15.60
N ALA A 474 22.82 -0.54 -14.32
CA ALA A 474 23.56 -1.65 -13.73
C ALA A 474 23.13 -3.01 -14.30
N ASN A 475 21.84 -3.16 -14.65
CA ASN A 475 21.25 -4.41 -15.13
C ASN A 475 21.04 -4.47 -16.65
N GLY A 476 21.52 -3.46 -17.41
CA GLY A 476 21.39 -3.45 -18.87
C GLY A 476 21.31 -2.05 -19.47
N LYS A 477 20.40 -1.86 -20.42
CA LYS A 477 20.19 -0.58 -21.10
C LYS A 477 18.72 -0.22 -21.12
N TYR A 478 18.41 1.00 -20.72
CA TYR A 478 17.10 1.61 -20.87
C TYR A 478 17.09 2.48 -22.14
N ARG A 479 16.08 2.35 -23.01
CA ARG A 479 15.94 3.17 -24.23
C ARG A 479 14.83 4.19 -24.04
N ILE A 480 15.11 5.46 -24.30
CA ILE A 480 14.09 6.50 -24.39
C ILE A 480 13.49 6.40 -25.79
N LEU A 481 12.31 5.79 -25.89
CA LEU A 481 11.64 5.61 -27.18
C LEU A 481 11.18 6.95 -27.77
N PRO A 482 11.03 7.03 -29.12
CA PRO A 482 10.45 8.19 -29.77
C PRO A 482 9.05 8.48 -29.24
N GLN A 483 8.79 9.73 -28.89
CA GLN A 483 7.53 10.19 -28.32
C GLN A 483 6.86 11.16 -29.27
N VAL A 484 5.59 10.94 -29.58
CA VAL A 484 4.79 11.83 -30.44
C VAL A 484 3.63 12.40 -29.64
N ARG A 485 3.53 13.73 -29.64
CA ARG A 485 2.45 14.48 -28.96
C ARG A 485 1.79 15.46 -29.93
N ALA A 486 0.47 15.49 -29.93
CA ALA A 486 -0.32 16.50 -30.61
C ALA A 486 -0.85 17.53 -29.63
N GLY A 487 -0.96 18.77 -30.09
CA GLY A 487 -1.46 19.87 -29.26
C GLY A 487 -2.42 20.78 -30.01
N PHE A 488 -3.27 21.40 -29.23
CA PHE A 488 -4.27 22.35 -29.69
C PHE A 488 -4.23 23.63 -28.85
N SER A 489 -4.43 24.78 -29.46
CA SER A 489 -4.61 26.05 -28.75
C SER A 489 -5.68 26.91 -29.42
N ALA A 490 -6.50 27.58 -28.59
CA ALA A 490 -7.48 28.54 -29.06
C ALA A 490 -7.42 29.81 -28.19
N GLU A 491 -7.24 30.97 -28.82
CA GLU A 491 -7.17 32.28 -28.15
C GLU A 491 -8.44 33.08 -28.41
N VAL A 492 -9.21 33.37 -27.36
CA VAL A 492 -10.45 34.17 -27.45
C VAL A 492 -10.38 35.27 -26.40
N TRP A 493 -10.23 36.51 -26.85
CA TRP A 493 -10.09 37.71 -25.99
C TRP A 493 -8.90 37.56 -25.02
N LYS A 494 -9.11 37.48 -23.72
CA LYS A 494 -8.10 37.25 -22.68
C LYS A 494 -7.96 35.79 -22.25
N LEU A 495 -8.71 34.89 -22.86
CA LEU A 495 -8.69 33.46 -22.56
C LEU A 495 -7.91 32.71 -23.64
N THR A 496 -7.05 31.82 -23.20
CA THR A 496 -6.37 30.84 -24.05
C THR A 496 -6.70 29.43 -23.55
N PHE A 497 -7.30 28.62 -24.38
CA PHE A 497 -7.56 27.20 -24.14
C PHE A 497 -6.44 26.37 -24.76
N LEU A 498 -5.96 25.38 -24.03
CA LEU A 498 -4.89 24.48 -24.45
C LEU A 498 -5.28 23.03 -24.20
N ALA A 499 -4.88 22.13 -25.11
CA ALA A 499 -5.00 20.69 -24.90
C ALA A 499 -3.88 19.98 -25.63
N ASP A 500 -3.28 18.99 -24.97
CA ASP A 500 -2.26 18.09 -25.55
C ASP A 500 -2.65 16.63 -25.31
N ILE A 501 -2.27 15.75 -26.24
CA ILE A 501 -2.46 14.32 -26.14
C ILE A 501 -1.20 13.58 -26.65
N ASP A 502 -0.74 12.59 -25.89
CA ASP A 502 0.30 11.67 -26.32
C ASP A 502 -0.27 10.69 -27.35
N LEU A 503 0.32 10.63 -28.53
CA LEU A 503 -0.06 9.69 -29.60
C LEU A 503 0.68 8.36 -29.47
N THR A 504 1.81 8.35 -28.77
CA THR A 504 2.59 7.15 -28.45
C THR A 504 2.64 6.93 -26.95
N PRO A 505 2.65 5.67 -26.48
CA PRO A 505 2.92 5.39 -25.09
C PRO A 505 4.37 5.74 -24.75
N ASN A 506 4.61 6.17 -23.52
CA ASN A 506 5.91 6.50 -22.96
C ASN A 506 6.31 5.45 -21.94
N ASP A 507 7.53 4.91 -22.02
CA ASP A 507 8.06 3.99 -21.03
C ASP A 507 8.21 4.67 -19.67
N THR A 508 7.96 3.93 -18.60
CA THR A 508 8.18 4.36 -17.22
C THR A 508 9.37 3.65 -16.60
N LEU A 509 9.87 4.14 -15.46
CA LEU A 509 10.90 3.42 -14.68
C LEU A 509 10.34 2.18 -13.96
N GLU A 510 9.04 2.08 -13.86
CA GLU A 510 8.37 0.89 -13.34
C GLU A 510 8.35 -0.18 -14.44
N PRO A 511 8.94 -1.36 -14.20
CA PRO A 511 9.06 -2.41 -15.21
C PRO A 511 7.70 -2.80 -15.82
N GLY A 512 7.63 -2.76 -17.16
CA GLY A 512 6.44 -3.19 -17.91
C GLY A 512 5.24 -2.25 -17.86
N LYS A 513 5.42 -1.01 -17.34
CA LYS A 513 4.37 0.01 -17.37
C LYS A 513 4.68 1.13 -18.35
N TYR A 514 3.61 1.65 -18.95
CA TYR A 514 3.60 2.75 -19.91
C TYR A 514 2.63 3.82 -19.46
N ASN A 515 2.96 5.08 -19.76
CA ASN A 515 2.07 6.22 -19.58
C ASN A 515 1.70 6.81 -20.94
N GLN A 516 0.48 7.27 -21.07
CA GLN A 516 0.01 8.00 -22.23
C GLN A 516 -0.91 9.12 -21.75
N MET A 517 -0.36 10.34 -21.67
CA MET A 517 -1.03 11.46 -21.04
C MET A 517 -1.94 12.20 -21.98
N VAL A 518 -3.06 12.64 -21.46
CA VAL A 518 -3.93 13.64 -22.03
C VAL A 518 -4.18 14.73 -21.02
N GLY A 519 -4.17 15.97 -21.44
CA GLY A 519 -4.48 17.07 -20.56
C GLY A 519 -4.76 18.36 -21.27
N GLY A 520 -5.31 19.31 -20.53
CA GLY A 520 -5.65 20.61 -21.06
C GLY A 520 -6.10 21.58 -19.98
N GLY A 521 -6.30 22.82 -20.37
CA GLY A 521 -6.69 23.85 -19.45
C GLY A 521 -6.91 25.20 -20.11
N ALA A 522 -7.05 26.23 -19.28
CA ALA A 522 -7.24 27.57 -19.71
C ALA A 522 -6.33 28.55 -18.97
N ILE A 523 -5.96 29.60 -19.66
CA ILE A 523 -5.19 30.76 -19.16
C ILE A 523 -6.07 31.98 -19.26
N LEU A 524 -6.26 32.70 -18.15
CA LEU A 524 -6.88 34.03 -18.11
C LEU A 524 -5.77 35.07 -17.94
N ASP A 525 -5.46 35.79 -19.02
CA ASP A 525 -4.42 36.82 -19.06
C ASP A 525 -5.00 38.20 -18.70
N LEU A 526 -4.67 38.73 -17.53
CA LEU A 526 -5.12 40.03 -17.02
C LEU A 526 -4.01 41.09 -17.09
N ARG A 527 -3.03 40.97 -17.98
CA ARG A 527 -1.92 41.87 -18.24
C ARG A 527 -0.79 41.84 -17.18
N TRP A 528 -1.08 42.02 -15.90
CA TRP A 528 -0.09 41.95 -14.81
C TRP A 528 -0.08 40.64 -14.06
N VAL A 529 -1.21 39.93 -14.13
CA VAL A 529 -1.40 38.63 -13.50
C VAL A 529 -2.09 37.71 -14.49
N ASP A 530 -1.64 36.50 -14.65
CA ASP A 530 -2.40 35.45 -15.30
C ASP A 530 -2.78 34.36 -14.30
N PHE A 531 -4.00 33.85 -14.42
CA PHE A 531 -4.49 32.70 -13.69
C PHE A 531 -4.65 31.52 -14.64
N ARG A 532 -4.28 30.34 -14.18
CA ARG A 532 -4.27 29.15 -14.99
C ARG A 532 -4.93 28.01 -14.23
N PHE A 533 -5.72 27.24 -14.92
CA PHE A 533 -6.30 26.01 -14.39
C PHE A 533 -6.39 24.96 -15.48
N GLY A 534 -6.31 23.70 -15.09
CA GLY A 534 -6.37 22.59 -16.02
C GLY A 534 -6.54 21.26 -15.32
N MET A 535 -6.57 20.22 -16.13
CA MET A 535 -6.66 18.85 -15.67
C MET A 535 -5.89 17.94 -16.64
N MET A 536 -5.33 16.86 -16.11
CA MET A 536 -4.68 15.82 -16.90
C MET A 536 -4.92 14.45 -16.30
N GLY A 537 -4.68 13.42 -17.10
CA GLY A 537 -4.77 12.03 -16.70
C GLY A 537 -4.03 11.11 -17.65
N ASP A 538 -3.76 9.91 -17.21
CA ASP A 538 -3.20 8.84 -18.01
C ASP A 538 -4.34 8.05 -18.68
N MET A 539 -4.22 7.79 -19.98
CA MET A 539 -5.22 7.05 -20.76
C MET A 539 -5.14 5.53 -20.56
N HIS A 540 -4.04 4.99 -20.07
CA HIS A 540 -3.87 3.54 -19.87
C HIS A 540 -4.33 3.07 -18.49
N LYS A 541 -3.59 3.45 -17.46
CA LYS A 541 -3.92 3.15 -16.08
C LYS A 541 -3.68 4.42 -15.28
N ASN A 542 -4.74 4.95 -14.71
CA ASN A 542 -4.67 6.16 -13.91
C ASN A 542 -4.84 5.83 -12.41
N PRO A 543 -3.78 5.35 -11.73
CA PRO A 543 -3.84 5.00 -10.31
C PRO A 543 -4.10 6.23 -9.43
N TYR A 544 -3.79 7.43 -9.95
CA TYR A 544 -3.92 8.70 -9.24
C TYR A 544 -5.28 9.36 -9.45
N GLY A 545 -6.08 8.87 -10.41
CA GLY A 545 -7.29 9.55 -10.86
C GLY A 545 -6.98 10.84 -11.65
N PRO A 546 -7.96 11.73 -11.84
CA PRO A 546 -7.73 13.02 -12.48
C PRO A 546 -6.80 13.89 -11.63
N ILE A 547 -5.80 14.49 -12.28
CA ILE A 547 -4.85 15.41 -11.67
C ILE A 547 -5.29 16.84 -12.03
N PHE A 548 -5.63 17.63 -11.03
CA PHE A 548 -5.99 19.03 -11.18
C PHE A 548 -4.74 19.91 -11.16
N THR A 549 -4.72 20.90 -11.99
CA THR A 549 -3.57 21.80 -12.14
C THR A 549 -3.99 23.24 -11.98
N LEU A 550 -3.25 24.00 -11.21
CA LEU A 550 -3.46 25.42 -10.94
C LEU A 550 -2.15 26.17 -11.11
N GLY A 551 -2.23 27.42 -11.50
CA GLY A 551 -1.06 28.27 -11.56
C GLY A 551 -1.39 29.75 -11.64
N MET A 552 -0.39 30.53 -11.32
CA MET A 552 -0.47 31.98 -11.35
C MET A 552 0.90 32.57 -11.72
N ASN A 553 0.89 33.58 -12.59
CA ASN A 553 2.05 34.39 -12.86
C ASN A 553 1.79 35.81 -12.42
N ILE A 554 2.73 36.42 -11.71
CA ILE A 554 2.66 37.78 -11.23
C ILE A 554 3.73 38.61 -11.95
N ALA A 555 3.32 39.69 -12.56
CA ALA A 555 4.19 40.64 -13.27
C ALA A 555 5.12 40.00 -14.33
N HIS A 556 4.74 38.87 -14.86
CA HIS A 556 5.53 38.02 -15.79
C HIS A 556 6.87 37.51 -15.23
N PHE A 557 7.18 37.81 -13.99
CA PHE A 557 8.45 37.54 -13.33
C PHE A 557 8.37 36.36 -12.38
N LEU A 558 7.32 36.25 -11.56
CA LEU A 558 7.14 35.22 -10.56
C LEU A 558 6.01 34.27 -10.97
N ASP A 559 6.34 33.04 -11.19
CA ASP A 559 5.45 32.04 -11.76
C ASP A 559 5.37 30.80 -10.84
N PHE A 560 4.15 30.42 -10.47
CA PHE A 560 3.88 29.27 -9.61
C PHE A 560 2.92 28.31 -10.29
N SER A 561 3.10 27.02 -10.06
CA SER A 561 2.10 26.02 -10.38
C SER A 561 2.04 24.90 -9.36
N ILE A 562 0.84 24.38 -9.15
CA ILE A 562 0.54 23.25 -8.28
C ILE A 562 -0.29 22.25 -9.08
N GLN A 563 0.04 20.99 -8.89
CA GLN A 563 -0.69 19.86 -9.45
C GLN A 563 -1.02 18.90 -8.31
N THR A 564 -2.26 18.44 -8.24
CA THR A 564 -2.72 17.55 -7.18
C THR A 564 -3.82 16.63 -7.64
N SER A 565 -3.84 15.41 -7.16
CA SER A 565 -4.97 14.49 -7.31
C SER A 565 -6.03 14.74 -6.25
N ALA A 566 -7.26 14.31 -6.53
CA ALA A 566 -8.33 14.29 -5.53
C ALA A 566 -8.24 13.08 -4.57
N LYS A 567 -7.53 12.03 -4.98
CA LYS A 567 -7.35 10.83 -4.14
C LYS A 567 -6.33 11.13 -3.05
N LEU A 568 -6.71 10.86 -1.80
CA LEU A 568 -5.85 11.03 -0.63
C LEU A 568 -5.34 9.68 -0.14
N VAL A 569 -4.09 9.64 0.32
CA VAL A 569 -3.46 8.51 1.00
C VAL A 569 -3.33 8.85 2.48
N ASP A 570 -3.67 7.90 3.34
CA ASP A 570 -3.48 8.01 4.78
C ASP A 570 -2.05 7.60 5.13
N LEU A 571 -1.33 8.47 5.82
CA LEU A 571 0.05 8.21 6.25
C LEU A 571 0.13 7.45 7.58
N GLY A 572 -1.01 6.99 8.11
CA GLY A 572 -1.11 6.17 9.31
C GLY A 572 -0.85 6.92 10.62
N GLU A 573 -0.81 6.17 11.70
CA GLU A 573 -0.66 6.69 13.08
C GLU A 573 0.64 7.48 13.31
N TYR A 574 1.71 7.21 12.56
CA TYR A 574 3.00 7.93 12.69
C TYR A 574 2.92 9.42 12.36
N THR A 575 1.88 9.83 11.66
CA THR A 575 1.65 11.22 11.23
C THR A 575 0.38 11.82 11.83
N ASN A 576 -0.18 11.21 12.88
CA ASN A 576 -1.47 11.57 13.48
C ASN A 576 -2.63 11.57 12.47
N GLY A 577 -2.63 10.62 11.53
CA GLY A 577 -3.68 10.49 10.52
C GLY A 577 -3.64 11.59 9.44
N LEU A 578 -2.47 12.17 9.18
CA LEU A 578 -2.31 13.14 8.09
C LEU A 578 -2.62 12.48 6.75
N LYS A 579 -3.54 13.06 6.00
CA LYS A 579 -3.89 12.63 4.64
C LYS A 579 -3.21 13.53 3.63
N MET A 580 -2.53 12.93 2.66
CA MET A 580 -1.87 13.64 1.57
C MET A 580 -2.44 13.19 0.22
N PRO A 581 -2.47 14.09 -0.81
CA PRO A 581 -2.81 13.67 -2.16
C PRO A 581 -1.85 12.55 -2.63
N ASN A 582 -2.35 11.55 -3.34
CA ASN A 582 -1.49 10.51 -3.88
C ASN A 582 -0.65 10.97 -5.10
N TYR A 583 -0.95 12.14 -5.66
CA TYR A 583 -0.12 12.86 -6.62
C TYR A 583 -0.03 14.33 -6.20
N PHE A 584 1.17 14.85 -6.09
CA PHE A 584 1.40 16.26 -5.78
C PHE A 584 2.69 16.76 -6.44
N LYS A 585 2.63 17.92 -7.09
CA LYS A 585 3.79 18.57 -7.69
C LYS A 585 3.67 20.09 -7.57
N VAL A 586 4.80 20.72 -7.29
CA VAL A 586 4.91 22.19 -7.22
C VAL A 586 6.03 22.62 -8.15
N ASN A 587 5.81 23.69 -8.90
CA ASN A 587 6.88 24.35 -9.64
C ASN A 587 6.89 25.86 -9.31
N VAL A 588 8.10 26.40 -9.28
CA VAL A 588 8.38 27.82 -9.10
C VAL A 588 9.32 28.26 -10.22
N GLY A 589 9.07 29.42 -10.79
CA GLY A 589 9.91 29.92 -11.88
C GLY A 589 9.52 31.32 -12.32
N GLY A 590 9.88 31.62 -13.55
CA GLY A 590 9.55 32.90 -14.15
C GLY A 590 10.06 33.02 -15.58
N ARG A 591 9.76 34.14 -16.21
CA ARG A 591 10.26 34.47 -17.54
C ARG A 591 10.49 35.97 -17.67
N PHE A 592 11.49 36.30 -18.44
CA PHE A 592 11.77 37.67 -18.90
C PHE A 592 11.60 37.69 -20.42
N GLN A 593 10.88 38.68 -20.93
CA GLN A 593 10.64 38.88 -22.36
C GLN A 593 10.97 40.31 -22.76
N TRP A 594 11.57 40.50 -23.94
CA TRP A 594 11.91 41.78 -24.50
C TRP A 594 11.78 41.84 -26.02
#